data_0772473d66e404acafa5ebfa15d98ab3
#
_entry.id   0772473d66e404acafa5ebfa15d98ab3
#
_cell.length_a   1.000
_cell.length_b   1.000
_cell.length_c   1.000
_cell.angle_alpha   90.00
_cell.angle_beta   90.00
_cell.angle_gamma   90.00
#
_symmetry.space_group_name_H-M   'P 1'
#
loop_
_entity.id
_entity.type
_entity.pdbx_description
1 polymer ?
#
loop_
_entity_poly.entity_id
_entity_poly.type
_entity_poly.pdbx_seq_one_letter_code
_entity_poly.pdbx_strand_id
1 'polypeptide(L)'
;MHVIVDFTVVPVGTGLSLSPYVAEVERVLRRSGLTHQMHANGTNVEGEWDAVLGAIRDCHTALHAMGVVRIHTDIKLGTRSDKEQHMADKIASVQARLEA
;
A
#
# COMPACT_ATOMS: atom_id res chain seq x y z
N MET A 1 -1.43 15.76 6.54
CA MET A 1 -0.87 14.78 7.51
C MET A 1 -0.23 13.64 6.74
N HIS A 2 1.05 13.45 6.95
CA HIS A 2 1.79 12.35 6.34
C HIS A 2 1.43 11.02 7.00
N VAL A 3 1.17 9.98 6.19
CA VAL A 3 0.90 8.64 6.69
C VAL A 3 1.84 7.63 6.06
N ILE A 4 2.15 6.59 6.82
CA ILE A 4 2.83 5.39 6.33
C ILE A 4 1.85 4.24 6.47
N VAL A 5 1.62 3.53 5.38
CA VAL A 5 0.60 2.49 5.31
C VAL A 5 1.22 1.19 4.82
N ASP A 6 0.76 0.08 5.39
CA ASP A 6 0.91 -1.24 4.82
C ASP A 6 -0.50 -1.75 4.50
N PHE A 7 -0.77 -2.10 3.25
CA PHE A 7 -2.10 -2.56 2.88
C PHE A 7 -2.06 -3.77 1.97
N THR A 8 -3.11 -4.56 2.05
CA THR A 8 -3.29 -5.76 1.24
C THR A 8 -4.71 -5.78 0.69
N VAL A 9 -4.84 -5.78 -0.62
CA VAL A 9 -6.13 -5.85 -1.31
C VAL A 9 -6.40 -7.29 -1.70
N VAL A 10 -7.47 -7.87 -1.16
CA VAL A 10 -7.81 -9.28 -1.39
C VAL A 10 -9.11 -9.38 -2.18
N PRO A 11 -9.04 -9.76 -3.47
CA PRO A 11 -10.24 -10.07 -4.24
C PRO A 11 -10.85 -11.38 -3.76
N VAL A 12 -12.17 -11.41 -3.60
CA VAL A 12 -12.90 -12.59 -3.12
C VAL A 12 -13.61 -13.25 -4.28
N GLY A 13 -13.47 -14.58 -4.37
CA GLY A 13 -14.16 -15.36 -5.41
C GLY A 13 -13.47 -15.35 -6.77
N THR A 14 -12.17 -15.08 -6.83
CA THR A 14 -11.42 -14.96 -8.09
C THR A 14 -10.50 -16.16 -8.39
N GLY A 15 -10.58 -17.22 -7.59
CA GLY A 15 -9.71 -18.38 -7.73
C GLY A 15 -8.45 -18.30 -6.87
N LEU A 16 -7.49 -19.16 -7.14
CA LEU A 16 -6.31 -19.31 -6.29
C LEU A 16 -5.21 -18.29 -6.58
N SER A 17 -5.02 -17.91 -7.84
CA SER A 17 -3.96 -16.98 -8.22
C SER A 17 -4.44 -15.53 -8.05
N LEU A 18 -3.71 -14.76 -7.27
CA LEU A 18 -3.98 -13.33 -7.04
C LEU A 18 -3.09 -12.42 -7.87
N SER A 19 -2.08 -12.96 -8.55
CA SER A 19 -1.07 -12.16 -9.26
C SER A 19 -1.64 -11.14 -10.26
N PRO A 20 -2.66 -11.45 -11.08
CA PRO A 20 -3.22 -10.45 -11.99
C PRO A 20 -3.79 -9.24 -11.26
N TYR A 21 -4.39 -9.45 -10.10
CA TYR A 21 -5.01 -8.38 -9.30
C TYR A 21 -3.96 -7.56 -8.54
N VAL A 22 -2.96 -8.23 -8.00
CA VAL A 22 -1.81 -7.56 -7.35
C VAL A 22 -1.08 -6.69 -8.37
N ALA A 23 -0.87 -7.18 -9.59
CA ALA A 23 -0.25 -6.40 -10.65
C ALA A 23 -1.04 -5.12 -10.96
N GLU A 24 -2.38 -5.20 -10.97
CA GLU A 24 -3.22 -4.01 -11.19
C GLU A 24 -3.09 -3.02 -10.04
N VAL A 25 -3.05 -3.48 -8.80
CA VAL A 25 -2.80 -2.63 -7.63
C VAL A 25 -1.48 -1.87 -7.79
N GLU A 26 -0.42 -2.56 -8.21
CA GLU A 26 0.89 -1.94 -8.40
C GLU A 26 0.88 -0.91 -9.54
N ARG A 27 0.12 -1.16 -10.61
CA ARG A 27 -0.03 -0.17 -11.69
C ARG A 27 -0.75 1.09 -11.21
N VAL A 28 -1.79 0.93 -10.39
CA VAL A 28 -2.49 2.08 -9.78
C VAL A 28 -1.52 2.92 -8.95
N LEU A 29 -0.71 2.28 -8.12
CA LEU A 29 0.27 2.98 -7.29
C LEU A 29 1.35 3.68 -8.12
N ARG A 30 1.82 3.06 -9.19
CA ARG A 30 2.77 3.71 -10.11
C ARG A 30 2.17 4.97 -10.72
N ARG A 31 0.91 4.93 -11.16
CA ARG A 31 0.23 6.10 -11.71
C ARG A 31 0.00 7.20 -10.66
N SER A 32 -0.14 6.82 -9.40
CA SER A 32 -0.37 7.79 -8.31
C SER A 32 0.85 8.69 -8.05
N GLY A 33 2.05 8.23 -8.39
CA GLY A 33 3.29 8.92 -8.08
C GLY A 33 3.71 8.85 -6.62
N LEU A 34 2.97 8.15 -5.77
CA LEU A 34 3.29 8.00 -4.35
C LEU A 34 4.49 7.06 -4.17
N THR A 35 5.31 7.37 -3.17
CA THR A 35 6.39 6.46 -2.75
C THR A 35 5.78 5.17 -2.22
N HIS A 36 6.14 4.05 -2.83
CA HIS A 36 5.61 2.75 -2.45
C HIS A 36 6.61 1.63 -2.71
N GLN A 37 6.41 0.53 -2.01
CA GLN A 37 7.24 -0.66 -2.12
C GLN A 37 6.39 -1.91 -1.92
N MET A 38 6.27 -2.73 -2.96
CA MET A 38 5.62 -4.04 -2.85
C MET A 38 6.46 -4.98 -1.99
N HIS A 39 5.80 -5.78 -1.18
CA HIS A 39 6.40 -6.91 -0.47
C HIS A 39 5.56 -8.18 -0.68
N ALA A 40 5.99 -9.31 -0.13
CA ALA A 40 5.37 -10.60 -0.43
C ALA A 40 3.88 -10.67 -0.07
N ASN A 41 3.45 -9.95 0.97
CA ASN A 41 2.09 -10.03 1.50
C ASN A 41 1.31 -8.71 1.39
N GLY A 42 1.80 -7.75 0.64
CA GLY A 42 1.12 -6.45 0.49
C GLY A 42 2.02 -5.38 -0.06
N THR A 43 1.70 -4.11 0.25
CA THR A 43 2.44 -2.97 -0.27
C THR A 43 2.54 -1.88 0.79
N ASN A 44 3.74 -1.37 0.97
CA ASN A 44 3.95 -0.16 1.75
C ASN A 44 3.75 1.06 0.85
N VAL A 45 3.09 2.08 1.37
CA VAL A 45 2.90 3.36 0.67
C VAL A 45 2.90 4.50 1.69
N GLU A 46 3.43 5.64 1.29
CA GLU A 46 3.47 6.83 2.13
C GLU A 46 3.12 8.08 1.35
N GLY A 47 2.65 9.08 2.06
CA GLY A 47 2.28 10.39 1.51
C GLY A 47 1.23 11.07 2.37
N GLU A 48 0.57 12.07 1.80
CA GLU A 48 -0.52 12.76 2.46
C GLU A 48 -1.72 11.82 2.61
N TRP A 49 -2.43 11.96 3.72
CA TRP A 49 -3.58 11.13 4.09
C TRP A 49 -4.56 10.93 2.94
N ASP A 50 -5.03 12.02 2.35
CA ASP A 50 -6.05 11.92 1.29
C ASP A 50 -5.50 11.28 0.02
N ALA A 51 -4.25 11.54 -0.31
CA ALA A 51 -3.60 10.96 -1.48
C ALA A 51 -3.43 9.45 -1.34
N VAL A 52 -2.98 8.99 -0.17
CA VAL A 52 -2.77 7.56 0.09
C VAL A 52 -4.10 6.82 0.12
N LEU A 53 -5.09 7.31 0.85
CA LEU A 53 -6.40 6.66 0.90
C LEU A 53 -7.13 6.74 -0.44
N GLY A 54 -6.94 7.82 -1.19
CA GLY A 54 -7.44 7.94 -2.55
C GLY A 54 -6.85 6.89 -3.49
N ALA A 55 -5.56 6.63 -3.39
CA ALA A 55 -4.90 5.59 -4.18
C ALA A 55 -5.43 4.19 -3.83
N ILE A 56 -5.69 3.91 -2.55
CA ILE A 56 -6.30 2.65 -2.12
C ILE A 56 -7.70 2.51 -2.69
N ARG A 57 -8.51 3.58 -2.65
CA ARG A 57 -9.82 3.59 -3.29
C ARG A 57 -9.71 3.31 -4.79
N ASP A 58 -8.74 3.90 -5.46
CA ASP A 58 -8.51 3.68 -6.89
C ASP A 58 -8.15 2.22 -7.20
N CYS A 59 -7.44 1.55 -6.28
CA CYS A 59 -7.19 0.11 -6.38
C CYS A 59 -8.51 -0.68 -6.39
N HIS A 60 -9.43 -0.36 -5.49
CA HIS A 60 -10.76 -0.99 -5.46
C HIS A 60 -11.51 -0.76 -6.76
N THR A 61 -11.54 0.48 -7.23
CA THR A 61 -12.21 0.84 -8.48
C THR A 61 -11.65 0.06 -9.66
N ALA A 62 -10.33 -0.06 -9.74
CA ALA A 62 -9.66 -0.80 -10.82
C ALA A 62 -9.98 -2.30 -10.78
N LEU A 63 -9.99 -2.90 -9.60
CA LEU A 63 -10.32 -4.32 -9.46
C LEU A 63 -11.81 -4.60 -9.73
N HIS A 64 -12.70 -3.74 -9.30
CA HIS A 64 -14.11 -3.85 -9.65
C HIS A 64 -14.31 -3.77 -11.18
N ALA A 65 -13.55 -2.93 -11.86
CA ALA A 65 -13.58 -2.82 -13.31
C ALA A 65 -13.08 -4.11 -14.02
N MET A 66 -12.27 -4.92 -13.35
CA MET A 66 -11.84 -6.24 -13.83
C MET A 66 -12.89 -7.33 -13.60
N GLY A 67 -14.04 -6.99 -12.99
CA GLY A 67 -15.10 -7.94 -12.69
C GLY A 67 -15.06 -8.53 -11.29
N VAL A 68 -14.18 -8.05 -10.42
CA VAL A 68 -14.15 -8.48 -9.02
C VAL A 68 -15.35 -7.87 -8.30
N VAL A 69 -16.22 -8.71 -7.76
CA VAL A 69 -17.46 -8.27 -7.12
C VAL A 69 -17.22 -7.86 -5.67
N ARG A 70 -16.41 -8.63 -4.96
CA ARG A 70 -16.13 -8.39 -3.53
C ARG A 70 -14.65 -8.27 -3.30
N ILE A 71 -14.25 -7.22 -2.58
CA ILE A 71 -12.86 -6.95 -2.22
C ILE A 71 -12.78 -6.71 -0.72
N HIS A 72 -11.82 -7.37 -0.09
CA HIS A 72 -11.48 -7.12 1.30
C HIS A 72 -10.09 -6.52 1.38
N THR A 73 -9.92 -5.41 2.11
CA THR A 73 -8.62 -4.74 2.23
C THR A 73 -8.25 -4.58 3.69
N ASP A 74 -7.07 -5.07 4.03
CA ASP A 74 -6.45 -4.82 5.33
C ASP A 74 -5.54 -3.60 5.20
N ILE A 75 -5.68 -2.65 6.12
CA ILE A 75 -4.89 -1.41 6.13
C ILE A 75 -4.29 -1.24 7.52
N LYS A 76 -2.96 -1.22 7.57
CA LYS A 76 -2.20 -0.87 8.76
C LYS A 76 -1.63 0.52 8.53
N LEU A 77 -2.13 1.50 9.28
CA LEU A 77 -1.81 2.91 9.06
C LEU A 77 -1.20 3.51 10.30
N GLY A 78 -0.10 4.25 10.13
CA GLY A 78 0.53 4.97 11.21
C GLY A 78 0.72 6.45 10.87
N THR A 79 0.59 7.28 11.88
CA THR A 79 0.89 8.71 11.82
C THR A 79 1.81 9.08 12.97
N ARG A 80 2.43 10.24 12.84
CA ARG A 80 3.37 10.72 13.82
C ARG A 80 3.32 12.25 13.85
N SER A 81 3.19 12.82 15.04
CA SER A 81 3.04 14.27 15.19
C SER A 81 4.31 14.99 15.65
N ASP A 82 5.33 14.23 16.10
CA ASP A 82 6.55 14.80 16.66
C ASP A 82 7.61 15.15 15.62
N LYS A 83 7.61 14.48 14.48
CA LYS A 83 8.48 14.77 13.35
C LYS A 83 7.95 14.14 12.06
N GLU A 84 8.42 14.62 10.93
CA GLU A 84 8.20 13.95 9.66
C GLU A 84 9.16 12.75 9.55
N GLN A 85 8.62 11.59 9.20
CA GLN A 85 9.38 10.37 9.03
C GLN A 85 8.90 9.63 7.80
N HIS A 86 9.84 9.14 7.00
CA HIS A 86 9.57 8.36 5.79
C HIS A 86 9.88 6.88 6.01
N MET A 87 9.37 6.04 5.12
CA MET A 87 9.59 4.59 5.17
C MET A 87 11.09 4.26 5.19
N ALA A 88 11.88 4.93 4.35
CA ALA A 88 13.32 4.74 4.30
C ALA A 88 14.01 5.06 5.63
N ASP A 89 13.55 6.08 6.35
CA ASP A 89 14.10 6.45 7.66
C ASP A 89 13.88 5.37 8.71
N LYS A 90 12.70 4.75 8.69
CA LYS A 90 12.37 3.66 9.61
C LYS A 90 13.29 2.46 9.39
N ILE A 91 13.49 2.08 8.14
CA ILE A 91 14.37 0.96 7.77
C ILE A 91 15.82 1.27 8.14
N ALA A 92 16.30 2.46 7.79
CA ALA A 92 17.67 2.88 8.09
C ALA A 92 17.94 2.92 9.59
N SER A 93 16.98 3.36 10.39
CA SER A 93 17.11 3.38 11.86
C SER A 93 17.31 2.00 12.44
N VAL A 94 16.60 1.00 11.95
CA VAL A 94 16.73 -0.38 12.40
C VAL A 94 18.06 -0.98 11.91
N GLN A 95 18.41 -0.74 10.64
CA GLN A 95 19.67 -1.25 10.07
C GLN A 95 20.89 -0.72 10.82
N ALA A 96 20.88 0.56 11.19
CA ALA A 96 21.97 1.16 11.97
C ALA A 96 22.15 0.47 13.33
N ARG A 97 21.05 0.05 13.97
CA ARG A 97 21.11 -0.67 15.26
C ARG A 97 21.61 -2.10 15.08
N LEU A 98 21.28 -2.74 13.96
CA LEU A 98 21.73 -4.10 13.68
C LEU A 98 23.25 -4.16 13.41
N GLU A 99 23.84 -3.09 12.92
CA GLU A 99 25.26 -2.99 12.60
C GLU A 99 26.11 -2.42 13.75
N ALA A 100 25.48 -2.04 14.83
CA ALA A 100 26.16 -1.47 16.02
C ALA A 100 26.79 -2.57 16.88
#